data_c64597963c5898cf1149f2f8afd76063
#
_entry.id   c64597963c5898cf1149f2f8afd76063
#
_cell.length_a   1.000
_cell.length_b   1.000
_cell.length_c   1.000
_cell.angle_alpha   90.00
_cell.angle_beta   90.00
_cell.angle_gamma   90.00
#
_symmetry.space_group_name_H-M   'P 1'
#
loop_
_entity.id
_entity.type
_entity.pdbx_description
1 polymer ?
#
loop_
_entity_poly.entity_id
_entity_poly.type
_entity_poly.pdbx_seq_one_letter_code
_entity_poly.pdbx_strand_id
1 'polypeptide(L)'
;MYSALATSSLATSRSKRPLLALALAASLAFAGTSALAQTQGGTLRAIVQPEPPMLMLGLNQQIPTQYVAGKIYESLLTWTPALEPAPGLAKSWAVSDDGKVYTFELQSGVKWHDGKPFTADDVVFSIDKFLREVHPRARVIITQFVESVTAVNPEKVEIRLKQPFAPFLKAFVSDNMPMVPKHIYDGTDYKTNPANQTPIGTGPFKLKEWKRGSYIILERNPDYWQKGKPYLDEIVFSVIPDAASRAVAFERGDVQVLRSGDADSVDVRRLKALPNVQYTTSGWEMFSPQAYMQMNQRKPPFDNVLVRRAVMAAINRKFVVDNIFFGLGKVATGPISSGTPFYDAKVPPYQYDLKAARALIKESGVDLSKTPIKILSYPYGAVWDRLGEYTRQSLEQVGFKVEIEPADAGTWSKRVSDFDFDLTFSFTSQYGDPALGVSRLYLERNIVKGSAFVNNQGYKNPAVDALWDKAASTTSNEERQKLYDEIQRQLVADVANGYLFEIENPTLYSNKVHNLVKSAIGLHDTFADVYLDK
;
A
#
# COMPACT_ATOMS: atom_id res chain seq x y z
N MET A 1 -42.48 67.78 5.84
CA MET A 1 -43.73 68.23 5.17
C MET A 1 -44.60 67.01 5.01
N TYR A 2 -45.61 66.97 5.80
CA TYR A 2 -47.04 66.72 5.54
C TYR A 2 -47.35 65.40 4.83
N SER A 3 -48.06 64.50 5.45
CA SER A 3 -49.47 64.40 5.90
C SER A 3 -50.18 63.42 4.97
N ALA A 4 -51.06 62.56 5.26
CA ALA A 4 -51.87 62.16 6.38
C ALA A 4 -52.78 61.00 5.85
N LEU A 5 -53.08 60.06 6.73
CA LEU A 5 -54.41 59.50 7.03
C LEU A 5 -55.47 59.29 5.89
N ALA A 6 -55.94 58.02 5.80
CA ALA A 6 -57.36 57.82 6.08
C ALA A 6 -57.76 56.33 6.13
N THR A 7 -58.45 55.98 7.16
CA THR A 7 -59.17 54.80 7.59
C THR A 7 -60.44 54.52 6.75
N SER A 8 -60.83 53.23 6.63
CA SER A 8 -62.21 52.69 6.86
C SER A 8 -62.19 51.16 6.58
N SER A 9 -62.45 50.32 7.44
CA SER A 9 -63.49 49.61 8.15
C SER A 9 -64.55 48.89 7.30
N LEU A 10 -64.86 47.69 7.82
CA LEU A 10 -66.01 46.81 7.59
C LEU A 10 -65.92 45.88 6.35
N ALA A 11 -66.23 44.55 6.41
CA ALA A 11 -66.99 43.75 7.34
C ALA A 11 -66.81 42.27 7.04
N THR A 12 -66.98 41.48 8.03
CA THR A 12 -67.24 40.05 8.15
C THR A 12 -67.88 39.30 6.98
N SER A 13 -67.31 38.13 6.59
CA SER A 13 -68.16 36.92 6.40
C SER A 13 -67.36 35.63 6.68
N ARG A 14 -67.87 34.88 7.62
CA ARG A 14 -67.49 33.49 7.92
C ARG A 14 -67.92 32.58 6.77
N SER A 15 -66.99 31.80 6.22
CA SER A 15 -67.37 30.51 5.62
C SER A 15 -66.42 29.42 6.10
N LYS A 16 -67.03 28.43 6.72
CA LYS A 16 -66.41 27.18 7.16
C LYS A 16 -66.13 26.28 5.97
N ARG A 17 -64.97 25.66 5.98
CA ARG A 17 -64.49 24.41 5.32
C ARG A 17 -63.26 24.66 4.40
N PRO A 18 -62.34 23.62 4.29
CA PRO A 18 -62.40 22.29 4.89
C PRO A 18 -61.07 21.85 5.59
N LEU A 19 -61.25 21.13 6.66
CA LEU A 19 -60.24 20.34 7.39
C LEU A 19 -59.94 18.98 6.73
N LEU A 20 -60.13 18.81 5.42
CA LEU A 20 -59.93 17.51 4.74
C LEU A 20 -58.73 17.46 3.77
N ALA A 21 -58.01 18.56 3.56
CA ALA A 21 -56.86 18.56 2.64
C ALA A 21 -55.48 18.34 3.31
N LEU A 22 -55.41 18.34 4.65
CA LEU A 22 -54.14 18.13 5.36
C LEU A 22 -53.81 16.66 5.70
N ALA A 23 -54.77 15.76 5.54
CA ALA A 23 -54.55 14.32 5.86
C ALA A 23 -54.03 13.50 4.67
N LEU A 24 -54.05 14.00 3.43
CA LEU A 24 -53.51 13.30 2.27
C LEU A 24 -52.07 13.69 1.91
N ALA A 25 -51.54 14.77 2.45
CA ALA A 25 -50.16 15.21 2.22
C ALA A 25 -49.16 14.57 3.20
N ALA A 26 -49.63 14.01 4.30
CA ALA A 26 -48.77 13.31 5.29
C ALA A 26 -48.50 11.82 4.98
N SER A 27 -49.21 11.24 4.03
CA SER A 27 -49.05 9.82 3.65
C SER A 27 -48.13 9.60 2.45
N LEU A 28 -47.58 10.62 1.83
CA LEU A 28 -46.63 10.53 0.70
C LEU A 28 -45.17 10.87 1.07
N ALA A 29 -44.89 11.20 2.34
CA ALA A 29 -43.55 11.52 2.80
C ALA A 29 -42.80 10.29 3.41
N PHE A 30 -43.40 9.11 3.40
CA PHE A 30 -42.75 7.82 3.71
C PHE A 30 -42.54 6.97 2.44
N ALA A 31 -42.19 7.58 1.32
CA ALA A 31 -41.43 6.90 0.29
C ALA A 31 -40.01 6.76 0.84
N GLY A 32 -39.85 5.77 1.74
CA GLY A 32 -38.56 5.37 2.27
C GLY A 32 -37.62 5.14 1.11
N THR A 33 -36.50 5.84 1.11
CA THR A 33 -35.30 5.34 0.48
C THR A 33 -35.16 3.91 0.99
N SER A 34 -35.53 2.94 0.17
CA SER A 34 -35.16 1.55 0.39
C SER A 34 -33.64 1.56 0.39
N ALA A 35 -33.03 1.66 1.57
CA ALA A 35 -31.64 1.29 1.73
C ALA A 35 -31.59 -0.14 1.19
N LEU A 36 -30.96 -0.32 0.04
CA LEU A 36 -30.73 -1.66 -0.51
C LEU A 36 -30.05 -2.45 0.59
N ALA A 37 -30.80 -3.32 1.24
CA ALA A 37 -30.29 -4.13 2.33
C ALA A 37 -29.14 -4.96 1.75
N GLN A 38 -27.96 -4.85 2.36
CA GLN A 38 -26.79 -5.59 1.94
C GLN A 38 -27.12 -7.08 1.95
N THR A 39 -26.91 -7.74 0.82
CA THR A 39 -27.29 -9.15 0.63
C THR A 39 -26.38 -10.04 1.46
N GLN A 40 -27.00 -10.86 2.31
CA GLN A 40 -26.31 -11.93 3.05
C GLN A 40 -26.17 -13.18 2.19
N GLY A 41 -25.00 -13.83 2.25
CA GLY A 41 -24.69 -15.08 1.58
C GLY A 41 -23.89 -14.92 0.29
N GLY A 42 -23.62 -16.05 -0.34
CA GLY A 42 -22.89 -16.13 -1.59
C GLY A 42 -21.39 -16.39 -1.46
N THR A 43 -20.80 -16.82 -2.57
CA THR A 43 -19.37 -17.15 -2.69
C THR A 43 -18.67 -16.18 -3.62
N LEU A 44 -17.71 -15.43 -3.12
CA LEU A 44 -16.81 -14.62 -3.94
C LEU A 44 -15.72 -15.52 -4.51
N ARG A 45 -15.54 -15.50 -5.83
CA ARG A 45 -14.47 -16.23 -6.53
C ARG A 45 -13.42 -15.25 -7.05
N ALA A 46 -12.18 -15.44 -6.64
CA ALA A 46 -11.06 -14.58 -6.99
C ALA A 46 -9.85 -15.40 -7.48
N ILE A 47 -8.87 -14.74 -8.06
CA ILE A 47 -7.60 -15.35 -8.45
C ILE A 47 -6.57 -15.08 -7.36
N VAL A 48 -5.70 -16.06 -7.09
CA VAL A 48 -4.44 -15.86 -6.38
C VAL A 48 -3.28 -16.44 -7.19
N GLN A 49 -2.39 -15.57 -7.67
CA GLN A 49 -1.22 -15.94 -8.44
C GLN A 49 -0.07 -14.96 -8.13
N PRO A 50 1.16 -15.47 -7.80
CA PRO A 50 1.45 -16.87 -7.51
C PRO A 50 0.71 -17.38 -6.27
N GLU A 51 0.64 -18.71 -6.13
CA GLU A 51 0.12 -19.33 -4.90
C GLU A 51 0.99 -18.91 -3.70
N PRO A 52 0.39 -18.50 -2.56
CA PRO A 52 1.17 -18.14 -1.39
C PRO A 52 1.91 -19.36 -0.82
N PRO A 53 3.16 -19.20 -0.35
CA PRO A 53 3.90 -20.31 0.25
C PRO A 53 3.34 -20.72 1.62
N MET A 54 2.74 -19.77 2.32
CA MET A 54 2.08 -19.93 3.62
C MET A 54 1.04 -18.83 3.82
N LEU A 55 0.17 -18.99 4.82
CA LEU A 55 -0.83 -17.97 5.19
C LEU A 55 -0.54 -17.30 6.54
N MET A 56 0.60 -17.58 7.17
CA MET A 56 1.02 -16.88 8.39
C MET A 56 1.55 -15.47 8.03
N LEU A 57 0.69 -14.46 8.18
CA LEU A 57 0.95 -13.09 7.77
C LEU A 57 2.14 -12.46 8.54
N GLY A 58 2.35 -12.87 9.78
CA GLY A 58 3.48 -12.42 10.61
C GLY A 58 4.85 -12.91 10.14
N LEU A 59 4.91 -13.93 9.28
CA LEU A 59 6.15 -14.52 8.76
C LEU A 59 6.40 -14.20 7.28
N ASN A 60 5.36 -14.04 6.49
CA ASN A 60 5.49 -13.86 5.04
C ASN A 60 4.83 -12.58 4.56
N GLN A 61 5.59 -11.76 3.82
CA GLN A 61 5.19 -10.45 3.35
C GLN A 61 4.98 -10.40 1.82
N GLN A 62 4.85 -11.56 1.18
CA GLN A 62 4.52 -11.61 -0.24
C GLN A 62 3.07 -11.19 -0.47
N ILE A 63 2.83 -10.47 -1.57
CA ILE A 63 1.50 -9.97 -1.94
C ILE A 63 0.41 -11.06 -1.92
N PRO A 64 0.62 -12.29 -2.46
CA PRO A 64 -0.41 -13.31 -2.39
C PRO A 64 -0.74 -13.77 -0.97
N THR A 65 0.25 -13.81 -0.06
CA THR A 65 -0.01 -14.09 1.36
C THR A 65 -0.83 -12.96 1.99
N GLN A 66 -0.44 -11.70 1.79
CA GLN A 66 -1.17 -10.54 2.30
C GLN A 66 -2.62 -10.51 1.78
N TYR A 67 -2.81 -10.81 0.50
CA TYR A 67 -4.13 -10.83 -0.12
C TYR A 67 -5.08 -11.85 0.51
N VAL A 68 -4.63 -13.08 0.72
CA VAL A 68 -5.45 -14.14 1.30
C VAL A 68 -5.54 -14.00 2.82
N ALA A 69 -4.41 -13.85 3.50
CA ALA A 69 -4.34 -13.85 4.95
C ALA A 69 -4.88 -12.57 5.61
N GLY A 70 -4.99 -11.46 4.87
CA GLY A 70 -5.68 -10.25 5.32
C GLY A 70 -7.17 -10.46 5.63
N LYS A 71 -7.79 -11.60 5.23
CA LYS A 71 -9.15 -11.98 5.59
C LYS A 71 -9.20 -12.75 6.91
N ILE A 72 -8.03 -13.22 7.36
CA ILE A 72 -7.84 -14.07 8.53
C ILE A 72 -7.30 -13.28 9.72
N TYR A 73 -6.29 -12.42 9.48
CA TYR A 73 -5.62 -11.63 10.51
C TYR A 73 -6.05 -10.18 10.48
N GLU A 74 -6.14 -9.58 11.66
CA GLU A 74 -6.43 -8.17 11.85
C GLU A 74 -5.30 -7.47 12.62
N SER A 75 -5.28 -6.14 12.56
CA SER A 75 -4.41 -5.27 13.36
C SER A 75 -5.23 -4.42 14.33
N LEU A 76 -4.56 -3.65 15.20
CA LEU A 76 -5.24 -2.74 16.13
C LEU A 76 -6.02 -1.66 15.39
N LEU A 77 -5.51 -1.19 14.26
CA LEU A 77 -6.13 -0.14 13.45
C LEU A 77 -6.37 -0.63 12.02
N THR A 78 -7.31 0.04 11.34
CA THR A 78 -7.48 0.04 9.88
C THR A 78 -7.33 1.49 9.38
N TRP A 79 -7.33 1.70 8.06
CA TRP A 79 -7.01 3.00 7.47
C TRP A 79 -8.00 3.34 6.36
N THR A 80 -8.59 4.53 6.46
CA THR A 80 -9.44 5.06 5.39
C THR A 80 -8.61 5.35 4.13
N PRO A 81 -9.22 5.47 2.95
CA PRO A 81 -8.50 5.90 1.73
C PRO A 81 -7.79 7.26 1.87
N ALA A 82 -8.25 8.11 2.80
CA ALA A 82 -7.57 9.38 3.14
C ALA A 82 -6.35 9.20 4.07
N LEU A 83 -5.94 7.96 4.35
CA LEU A 83 -4.86 7.61 5.29
C LEU A 83 -5.12 8.12 6.72
N GLU A 84 -6.37 8.18 7.11
CA GLU A 84 -6.80 8.45 8.48
C GLU A 84 -6.98 7.13 9.24
N PRO A 85 -6.52 7.04 10.51
CA PRO A 85 -6.69 5.84 11.31
C PRO A 85 -8.17 5.63 11.66
N ALA A 86 -8.60 4.38 11.59
CA ALA A 86 -9.94 3.96 11.95
C ALA A 86 -9.89 2.74 12.88
N PRO A 87 -10.95 2.48 13.67
CA PRO A 87 -11.01 1.34 14.57
C PRO A 87 -10.83 -0.01 13.85
N GLY A 88 -9.93 -0.83 14.40
CA GLY A 88 -9.78 -2.24 14.11
C GLY A 88 -10.03 -3.04 15.40
N LEU A 89 -9.07 -3.87 15.83
CA LEU A 89 -9.15 -4.55 17.13
C LEU A 89 -9.05 -3.59 18.31
N ALA A 90 -8.56 -2.35 18.12
CA ALA A 90 -8.73 -1.26 19.06
C ALA A 90 -9.93 -0.40 18.67
N LYS A 91 -10.83 -0.14 19.63
CA LYS A 91 -11.99 0.75 19.46
C LYS A 91 -11.64 2.23 19.53
N SER A 92 -10.57 2.56 20.28
CA SER A 92 -10.03 3.91 20.43
C SER A 92 -8.58 3.87 20.85
N TRP A 93 -7.89 4.99 20.69
CA TRP A 93 -6.49 5.17 21.11
C TRP A 93 -6.22 6.61 21.52
N ALA A 94 -5.17 6.79 22.31
CA ALA A 94 -4.64 8.09 22.71
C ALA A 94 -3.12 8.10 22.57
N VAL A 95 -2.57 9.26 22.27
CA VAL A 95 -1.13 9.50 22.20
C VAL A 95 -0.79 10.62 23.16
N SER A 96 0.26 10.45 23.97
CA SER A 96 0.74 11.50 24.87
C SER A 96 1.30 12.70 24.10
N ASP A 97 1.31 13.87 24.73
CA ASP A 97 1.77 15.13 24.11
C ASP A 97 3.23 15.06 23.64
N ASP A 98 4.06 14.28 24.33
CA ASP A 98 5.46 14.04 23.94
C ASP A 98 5.62 12.98 22.82
N GLY A 99 4.52 12.40 22.34
CA GLY A 99 4.51 11.41 21.27
C GLY A 99 5.14 10.06 21.61
N LYS A 100 5.32 9.75 22.91
CA LYS A 100 6.01 8.54 23.36
C LYS A 100 5.11 7.45 23.92
N VAL A 101 3.93 7.78 24.39
CA VAL A 101 3.01 6.81 24.99
C VAL A 101 1.77 6.69 24.14
N TYR A 102 1.49 5.47 23.71
CA TYR A 102 0.32 5.10 22.94
C TYR A 102 -0.55 4.17 23.76
N THR A 103 -1.77 4.57 24.03
CA THR A 103 -2.74 3.77 24.78
C THR A 103 -3.84 3.32 23.86
N PHE A 104 -4.13 2.01 23.81
CA PHE A 104 -5.19 1.42 22.99
C PHE A 104 -6.24 0.78 23.88
N GLU A 105 -7.52 1.11 23.66
CA GLU A 105 -8.68 0.43 24.24
C GLU A 105 -9.16 -0.61 23.22
N LEU A 106 -9.14 -1.89 23.59
CA LEU A 106 -9.48 -3.00 22.70
C LEU A 106 -10.99 -3.20 22.59
N GLN A 107 -11.43 -3.78 21.47
CA GLN A 107 -12.81 -4.24 21.30
C GLN A 107 -13.13 -5.35 22.32
N SER A 108 -14.32 -5.29 22.91
CA SER A 108 -14.78 -6.31 23.86
C SER A 108 -15.34 -7.54 23.14
N GLY A 109 -15.12 -8.73 23.70
CA GLY A 109 -15.73 -9.98 23.23
C GLY A 109 -15.17 -10.53 21.92
N VAL A 110 -14.03 -10.01 21.45
CA VAL A 110 -13.31 -10.56 20.28
C VAL A 110 -12.80 -11.97 20.61
N LYS A 111 -12.97 -12.89 19.65
CA LYS A 111 -12.47 -14.27 19.76
C LYS A 111 -11.54 -14.62 18.61
N TRP A 112 -10.56 -15.42 18.89
CA TRP A 112 -9.80 -16.16 17.89
C TRP A 112 -10.69 -17.20 17.20
N HIS A 113 -10.31 -17.65 16.00
CA HIS A 113 -11.09 -18.63 15.23
C HIS A 113 -11.32 -19.97 15.95
N ASP A 114 -10.51 -20.29 16.96
CA ASP A 114 -10.64 -21.46 17.82
C ASP A 114 -11.53 -21.21 19.05
N GLY A 115 -12.17 -20.04 19.14
CA GLY A 115 -13.11 -19.65 20.19
C GLY A 115 -12.49 -19.07 21.45
N LYS A 116 -11.15 -19.02 21.58
CA LYS A 116 -10.48 -18.40 22.72
C LYS A 116 -10.59 -16.87 22.66
N PRO A 117 -10.65 -16.18 23.81
CA PRO A 117 -10.75 -14.72 23.85
C PRO A 117 -9.44 -14.08 23.35
N PHE A 118 -9.58 -12.99 22.58
CA PHE A 118 -8.50 -12.07 22.29
C PHE A 118 -8.38 -11.05 23.41
N THR A 119 -7.19 -10.81 23.93
CA THR A 119 -6.92 -9.90 25.03
C THR A 119 -5.67 -9.07 24.81
N ALA A 120 -5.42 -8.12 25.73
CA ALA A 120 -4.22 -7.31 25.77
C ALA A 120 -2.94 -8.15 25.86
N ASP A 121 -2.98 -9.34 26.44
CA ASP A 121 -1.84 -10.26 26.49
C ASP A 121 -1.43 -10.76 25.12
N ASP A 122 -2.40 -10.95 24.19
CA ASP A 122 -2.11 -11.31 22.81
C ASP A 122 -1.43 -10.16 22.06
N VAL A 123 -1.82 -8.92 22.35
CA VAL A 123 -1.18 -7.72 21.77
C VAL A 123 0.26 -7.59 22.25
N VAL A 124 0.49 -7.74 23.58
CA VAL A 124 1.84 -7.74 24.16
C VAL A 124 2.68 -8.83 23.50
N PHE A 125 2.19 -10.05 23.44
CA PHE A 125 2.88 -11.16 22.82
C PHE A 125 3.18 -10.91 21.34
N SER A 126 2.17 -10.44 20.60
CA SER A 126 2.32 -10.18 19.16
C SER A 126 3.44 -9.18 18.89
N ILE A 127 3.46 -8.05 19.60
CA ILE A 127 4.42 -6.97 19.34
C ILE A 127 5.78 -7.27 19.96
N ASP A 128 5.80 -7.59 21.27
CA ASP A 128 7.06 -7.64 22.03
C ASP A 128 7.83 -8.97 21.89
N LYS A 129 7.15 -10.03 21.45
CA LYS A 129 7.76 -11.34 21.21
C LYS A 129 7.77 -11.68 19.73
N PHE A 130 6.63 -12.03 19.18
CA PHE A 130 6.53 -12.62 17.84
C PHE A 130 7.05 -11.68 16.75
N LEU A 131 6.46 -10.48 16.59
CA LEU A 131 6.84 -9.55 15.52
C LEU A 131 8.24 -8.97 15.70
N ARG A 132 8.66 -8.75 16.94
CA ARG A 132 10.02 -8.29 17.29
C ARG A 132 11.08 -9.28 16.84
N GLU A 133 10.78 -10.59 16.89
CA GLU A 133 11.74 -11.64 16.52
C GLU A 133 11.73 -11.93 15.02
N VAL A 134 10.54 -12.12 14.42
CA VAL A 134 10.48 -12.77 13.10
C VAL A 134 9.91 -11.89 11.97
N HIS A 135 9.17 -10.81 12.27
CA HIS A 135 8.52 -10.06 11.20
C HIS A 135 9.52 -9.22 10.37
N PRO A 136 9.57 -9.37 9.04
CA PRO A 136 10.63 -8.76 8.23
C PRO A 136 10.73 -7.23 8.35
N ARG A 137 9.61 -6.52 8.55
CA ARG A 137 9.56 -5.05 8.63
C ARG A 137 9.25 -4.53 10.03
N ALA A 138 8.19 -5.04 10.67
CA ALA A 138 7.79 -4.56 12.00
C ALA A 138 8.91 -4.70 13.02
N ARG A 139 9.73 -5.78 12.92
CA ARG A 139 10.90 -5.99 13.77
C ARG A 139 11.82 -4.76 13.83
N VAL A 140 12.07 -4.11 12.70
CA VAL A 140 12.94 -2.93 12.65
C VAL A 140 12.34 -1.78 13.46
N ILE A 141 11.06 -1.49 13.23
CA ILE A 141 10.34 -0.43 13.95
C ILE A 141 10.29 -0.73 15.45
N ILE A 142 9.89 -1.95 15.80
CA ILE A 142 9.74 -2.37 17.19
C ILE A 142 11.10 -2.33 17.92
N THR A 143 12.14 -2.88 17.32
CA THR A 143 13.48 -2.92 17.94
C THR A 143 14.06 -1.51 18.12
N GLN A 144 13.87 -0.65 17.13
CA GLN A 144 14.44 0.70 17.15
C GLN A 144 13.66 1.63 18.09
N PHE A 145 12.34 1.58 18.10
CA PHE A 145 11.53 2.61 18.73
C PHE A 145 10.75 2.13 19.97
N VAL A 146 10.32 0.87 20.05
CA VAL A 146 9.50 0.39 21.17
C VAL A 146 10.37 0.04 22.38
N GLU A 147 10.11 0.72 23.49
CA GLU A 147 10.71 0.46 24.79
C GLU A 147 9.98 -0.67 25.53
N SER A 148 8.65 -0.57 25.64
CA SER A 148 7.82 -1.56 26.31
C SER A 148 6.42 -1.64 25.72
N VAL A 149 5.79 -2.82 25.86
CA VAL A 149 4.38 -3.05 25.59
C VAL A 149 3.77 -3.70 26.84
N THR A 150 2.74 -3.09 27.42
CA THR A 150 2.20 -3.50 28.71
C THR A 150 0.68 -3.68 28.63
N ALA A 151 0.18 -4.84 29.07
CA ALA A 151 -1.25 -5.05 29.31
C ALA A 151 -1.63 -4.35 30.62
N VAL A 152 -2.38 -3.25 30.53
CA VAL A 152 -2.88 -2.52 31.70
C VAL A 152 -4.05 -3.30 32.34
N ASN A 153 -4.90 -3.85 31.53
CA ASN A 153 -5.96 -4.78 31.87
C ASN A 153 -6.30 -5.62 30.60
N PRO A 154 -7.23 -6.61 30.64
CA PRO A 154 -7.52 -7.46 29.49
C PRO A 154 -7.97 -6.73 28.22
N GLU A 155 -8.51 -5.50 28.32
CA GLU A 155 -8.99 -4.70 27.19
C GLU A 155 -8.16 -3.42 26.97
N LYS A 156 -6.99 -3.26 27.60
CA LYS A 156 -6.19 -2.04 27.51
C LYS A 156 -4.71 -2.32 27.42
N VAL A 157 -4.05 -1.74 26.40
CA VAL A 157 -2.61 -1.84 26.16
C VAL A 157 -1.97 -0.46 26.14
N GLU A 158 -0.81 -0.34 26.80
CA GLU A 158 0.09 0.79 26.69
C GLU A 158 1.36 0.38 25.93
N ILE A 159 1.74 1.17 24.92
CA ILE A 159 3.01 1.03 24.21
C ILE A 159 3.83 2.28 24.46
N ARG A 160 5.02 2.10 25.00
CA ARG A 160 5.97 3.19 25.27
C ARG A 160 7.10 3.14 24.25
N LEU A 161 7.42 4.29 23.68
CA LEU A 161 8.53 4.47 22.76
C LEU A 161 9.76 5.06 23.49
N LYS A 162 10.96 4.65 23.06
CA LYS A 162 12.25 5.19 23.50
C LYS A 162 12.40 6.67 23.16
N GLN A 163 11.86 7.07 22.00
CA GLN A 163 11.83 8.43 21.49
C GLN A 163 10.58 8.61 20.61
N PRO A 164 10.12 9.85 20.37
CA PRO A 164 9.00 10.08 19.48
C PRO A 164 9.27 9.49 18.11
N PHE A 165 8.23 8.86 17.53
CA PHE A 165 8.24 8.36 16.16
C PHE A 165 6.88 8.66 15.54
N ALA A 166 6.76 9.80 14.89
CA ALA A 166 5.48 10.34 14.41
C ALA A 166 4.64 9.36 13.56
N PRO A 167 5.23 8.53 12.66
CA PRO A 167 4.44 7.59 11.87
C PRO A 167 4.07 6.30 12.60
N PHE A 168 4.29 6.17 13.92
CA PHE A 168 4.12 4.90 14.62
C PHE A 168 2.73 4.28 14.46
N LEU A 169 1.64 5.08 14.51
CA LEU A 169 0.29 4.58 14.29
C LEU A 169 0.14 3.94 12.91
N LYS A 170 0.80 4.47 11.87
CA LYS A 170 0.73 3.94 10.50
C LYS A 170 1.37 2.56 10.34
N ALA A 171 2.13 2.12 11.34
CA ALA A 171 2.63 0.75 11.37
C ALA A 171 1.52 -0.29 11.65
N PHE A 172 0.39 0.12 12.26
CA PHE A 172 -0.73 -0.77 12.60
C PHE A 172 -1.67 -1.01 11.41
N VAL A 173 -1.19 -1.77 10.45
CA VAL A 173 -1.96 -2.41 9.38
C VAL A 173 -1.74 -3.92 9.46
N SER A 174 -2.70 -4.72 9.01
CA SER A 174 -2.60 -6.18 9.07
C SER A 174 -1.34 -6.74 8.38
N ASP A 175 -0.91 -6.12 7.30
CA ASP A 175 0.29 -6.49 6.56
C ASP A 175 1.61 -6.23 7.32
N ASN A 176 1.60 -5.39 8.36
CA ASN A 176 2.82 -5.01 9.06
C ASN A 176 2.78 -5.35 10.55
N MET A 177 1.64 -5.16 11.21
CA MET A 177 1.44 -5.53 12.63
C MET A 177 0.17 -6.37 12.80
N PRO A 178 0.12 -7.61 12.23
CA PRO A 178 -0.97 -8.54 12.51
C PRO A 178 -0.91 -8.99 13.97
N MET A 179 -2.08 -9.12 14.61
CA MET A 179 -2.16 -9.77 15.92
C MET A 179 -2.13 -11.30 15.74
N VAL A 180 -1.39 -11.99 16.60
CA VAL A 180 -1.19 -13.45 16.57
C VAL A 180 -1.54 -14.08 17.91
N PRO A 181 -2.12 -15.30 17.92
CA PRO A 181 -2.60 -15.94 19.15
C PRO A 181 -1.45 -16.40 20.04
N LYS A 182 -1.29 -15.75 21.21
CA LYS A 182 -0.29 -16.10 22.22
C LYS A 182 -0.35 -17.59 22.58
N HIS A 183 -1.55 -18.12 22.80
CA HIS A 183 -1.75 -19.50 23.25
C HIS A 183 -1.30 -20.60 22.24
N ILE A 184 -1.02 -20.21 21.00
CA ILE A 184 -0.52 -21.12 19.95
C ILE A 184 0.99 -20.99 19.78
N TYR A 185 1.52 -19.79 19.92
CA TYR A 185 2.91 -19.51 19.54
C TYR A 185 3.85 -19.34 20.74
N ASP A 186 3.36 -18.96 21.93
CA ASP A 186 4.23 -18.74 23.10
C ASP A 186 4.97 -20.03 23.51
N GLY A 187 6.29 -19.92 23.66
CA GLY A 187 7.15 -21.06 24.00
C GLY A 187 7.48 -22.01 22.82
N THR A 188 7.10 -21.65 21.58
CA THR A 188 7.40 -22.47 20.38
C THR A 188 8.46 -21.78 19.50
N ASP A 189 9.03 -22.52 18.55
CA ASP A 189 9.74 -21.91 17.42
C ASP A 189 8.71 -21.36 16.43
N TYR A 190 8.63 -20.03 16.31
CA TYR A 190 7.64 -19.35 15.49
C TYR A 190 7.74 -19.70 14.00
N LYS A 191 8.95 -19.97 13.48
CA LYS A 191 9.16 -20.23 12.06
C LYS A 191 8.74 -21.63 11.64
N THR A 192 8.84 -22.60 12.55
CA THR A 192 8.56 -24.03 12.29
C THR A 192 7.25 -24.51 12.90
N ASN A 193 6.51 -23.64 13.61
CA ASN A 193 5.25 -24.00 14.23
C ASN A 193 4.25 -24.54 13.19
N PRO A 194 3.64 -25.72 13.39
CA PRO A 194 2.67 -26.32 12.46
C PRO A 194 1.45 -25.42 12.18
N ALA A 195 1.05 -24.56 13.13
CA ALA A 195 -0.05 -23.61 12.96
C ALA A 195 0.18 -22.59 11.83
N ASN A 196 1.42 -22.44 11.34
CA ASN A 196 1.72 -21.60 10.17
C ASN A 196 1.02 -22.09 8.89
N GLN A 197 0.60 -23.36 8.83
CA GLN A 197 -0.13 -23.95 7.71
C GLN A 197 -1.66 -23.91 7.91
N THR A 198 -2.12 -23.77 9.15
CA THR A 198 -3.54 -23.70 9.52
C THR A 198 -3.78 -22.44 10.35
N PRO A 199 -3.78 -21.25 9.70
CA PRO A 199 -3.76 -19.97 10.38
C PRO A 199 -5.01 -19.76 11.25
N ILE A 200 -4.81 -19.28 12.47
CA ILE A 200 -5.85 -18.86 13.41
C ILE A 200 -5.72 -17.36 13.59
N GLY A 201 -6.74 -16.60 13.22
CA GLY A 201 -6.83 -15.16 13.37
C GLY A 201 -8.10 -14.73 14.09
N THR A 202 -8.37 -13.43 14.09
CA THR A 202 -9.60 -12.80 14.62
C THR A 202 -10.55 -12.37 13.50
N GLY A 203 -10.12 -12.49 12.25
CA GLY A 203 -10.78 -11.93 11.09
C GLY A 203 -12.13 -12.52 10.73
N PRO A 204 -12.83 -11.92 9.75
CA PRO A 204 -14.16 -12.32 9.34
C PRO A 204 -14.22 -13.68 8.63
N PHE A 205 -13.08 -14.19 8.16
CA PHE A 205 -13.01 -15.48 7.47
C PHE A 205 -11.95 -16.38 8.09
N LYS A 206 -12.22 -17.70 8.04
CA LYS A 206 -11.34 -18.78 8.52
C LYS A 206 -10.91 -19.66 7.36
N LEU A 207 -9.71 -20.25 7.43
CA LEU A 207 -9.28 -21.26 6.47
C LEU A 207 -10.18 -22.50 6.61
N LYS A 208 -10.89 -22.85 5.52
CA LYS A 208 -11.68 -24.07 5.40
C LYS A 208 -10.90 -25.19 4.74
N GLU A 209 -10.28 -24.89 3.60
CA GLU A 209 -9.52 -25.87 2.80
C GLU A 209 -8.43 -25.18 1.99
N TRP A 210 -7.32 -25.85 1.85
CA TRP A 210 -6.24 -25.46 0.94
C TRP A 210 -5.76 -26.64 0.14
N LYS A 211 -6.14 -26.70 -1.12
CA LYS A 211 -5.63 -27.69 -2.08
C LYS A 211 -4.50 -27.05 -2.89
N ARG A 212 -3.30 -27.40 -2.53
CA ARG A 212 -2.07 -26.87 -3.17
C ARG A 212 -2.12 -27.02 -4.69
N GLY A 213 -1.71 -25.93 -5.39
CA GLY A 213 -1.71 -25.84 -6.85
C GLY A 213 -3.11 -25.69 -7.47
N SER A 214 -4.18 -25.58 -6.68
CA SER A 214 -5.55 -25.55 -7.19
C SER A 214 -6.37 -24.39 -6.60
N TYR A 215 -6.60 -24.38 -5.28
CA TYR A 215 -7.43 -23.36 -4.65
C TYR A 215 -7.21 -23.24 -3.14
N ILE A 216 -7.64 -22.09 -2.59
CA ILE A 216 -7.77 -21.83 -1.17
C ILE A 216 -9.22 -21.40 -0.90
N ILE A 217 -9.90 -22.05 0.05
CA ILE A 217 -11.27 -21.71 0.46
C ILE A 217 -11.23 -21.13 1.87
N LEU A 218 -11.77 -19.94 2.00
CA LEU A 218 -12.05 -19.33 3.30
C LEU A 218 -13.57 -19.35 3.53
N GLU A 219 -14.00 -19.75 4.73
CA GLU A 219 -15.39 -19.74 5.15
C GLU A 219 -15.66 -18.60 6.13
N ARG A 220 -16.91 -18.17 6.21
CA ARG A 220 -17.39 -17.18 7.18
C ARG A 220 -17.01 -17.58 8.60
N ASN A 221 -16.50 -16.61 9.38
CA ASN A 221 -16.39 -16.71 10.82
C ASN A 221 -17.73 -16.32 11.47
N PRO A 222 -18.54 -17.28 12.02
CA PRO A 222 -19.83 -16.96 12.61
C PRO A 222 -19.72 -16.17 13.93
N ASP A 223 -18.56 -16.25 14.60
CA ASP A 223 -18.25 -15.55 15.84
C ASP A 223 -17.52 -14.23 15.62
N TYR A 224 -17.54 -13.68 14.39
CA TYR A 224 -16.87 -12.43 14.10
C TYR A 224 -17.41 -11.28 14.95
N TRP A 225 -16.53 -10.48 15.53
CA TRP A 225 -16.88 -9.46 16.51
C TRP A 225 -17.75 -8.32 15.96
N GLN A 226 -17.69 -8.02 14.66
CA GLN A 226 -18.60 -7.07 14.01
C GLN A 226 -19.93 -7.77 13.68
N LYS A 227 -20.97 -7.47 14.47
CA LYS A 227 -22.29 -8.09 14.30
C LYS A 227 -22.85 -7.91 12.88
N GLY A 228 -23.36 -8.99 12.31
CA GLY A 228 -23.95 -9.02 10.97
C GLY A 228 -22.93 -9.12 9.84
N LYS A 229 -21.66 -9.22 10.15
CA LYS A 229 -20.57 -9.40 9.18
C LYS A 229 -19.84 -10.73 9.42
N PRO A 230 -19.11 -11.23 8.41
CA PRO A 230 -19.09 -10.78 7.00
C PRO A 230 -20.41 -11.09 6.28
N TYR A 231 -20.66 -10.44 5.12
CA TYR A 231 -21.87 -10.74 4.34
C TYR A 231 -21.72 -12.02 3.51
N LEU A 232 -20.54 -12.30 2.97
CA LEU A 232 -20.26 -13.52 2.19
C LEU A 232 -20.25 -14.76 3.06
N ASP A 233 -20.63 -15.92 2.48
CA ASP A 233 -20.45 -17.23 3.10
C ASP A 233 -19.05 -17.77 2.92
N GLU A 234 -18.48 -17.58 1.72
CA GLU A 234 -17.18 -18.11 1.35
C GLU A 234 -16.42 -17.17 0.41
N ILE A 235 -15.09 -17.30 0.42
CA ILE A 235 -14.20 -16.76 -0.59
C ILE A 235 -13.38 -17.93 -1.14
N VAL A 236 -13.40 -18.12 -2.47
CA VAL A 236 -12.60 -19.11 -3.18
C VAL A 236 -11.51 -18.40 -3.98
N PHE A 237 -10.26 -18.64 -3.62
CA PHE A 237 -9.10 -18.17 -4.36
C PHE A 237 -8.59 -19.29 -5.27
N SER A 238 -8.78 -19.16 -6.58
CA SER A 238 -8.32 -20.13 -7.57
C SER A 238 -6.89 -19.86 -7.99
N VAL A 239 -6.07 -20.90 -8.07
CA VAL A 239 -4.70 -20.84 -8.59
C VAL A 239 -4.72 -21.17 -10.07
N ILE A 240 -4.58 -20.16 -10.92
CA ILE A 240 -4.55 -20.31 -12.39
C ILE A 240 -3.23 -19.70 -12.88
N PRO A 241 -2.23 -20.51 -13.26
CA PRO A 241 -0.88 -20.01 -13.59
C PRO A 241 -0.83 -19.13 -14.83
N ASP A 242 -1.60 -19.45 -15.88
CA ASP A 242 -1.57 -18.78 -17.18
C ASP A 242 -2.42 -17.51 -17.19
N ALA A 243 -1.86 -16.36 -17.62
CA ALA A 243 -2.52 -15.06 -17.61
C ALA A 243 -3.72 -14.97 -18.56
N ALA A 244 -3.62 -15.58 -19.76
CA ALA A 244 -4.72 -15.58 -20.71
C ALA A 244 -5.90 -16.42 -20.19
N SER A 245 -5.60 -17.56 -19.53
CA SER A 245 -6.60 -18.39 -18.87
C SER A 245 -7.32 -17.64 -17.74
N ARG A 246 -6.61 -16.80 -16.95
CA ARG A 246 -7.22 -15.94 -15.92
C ARG A 246 -8.16 -14.92 -16.55
N ALA A 247 -7.74 -14.27 -17.64
CA ALA A 247 -8.56 -13.30 -18.35
C ALA A 247 -9.85 -13.93 -18.88
N VAL A 248 -9.77 -15.13 -19.46
CA VAL A 248 -10.94 -15.90 -19.96
C VAL A 248 -11.86 -16.31 -18.81
N ALA A 249 -11.34 -16.80 -17.69
CA ALA A 249 -12.14 -17.18 -16.52
C ALA A 249 -12.93 -15.97 -15.96
N PHE A 250 -12.30 -14.79 -15.93
CA PHE A 250 -12.98 -13.56 -15.52
C PHE A 250 -14.08 -13.13 -16.50
N GLU A 251 -13.80 -13.18 -17.81
CA GLU A 251 -14.76 -12.81 -18.85
C GLU A 251 -16.00 -13.72 -18.86
N ARG A 252 -15.83 -15.01 -18.55
CA ARG A 252 -16.92 -15.98 -18.37
C ARG A 252 -17.71 -15.82 -17.07
N GLY A 253 -17.15 -15.08 -16.10
CA GLY A 253 -17.72 -14.94 -14.76
C GLY A 253 -17.39 -16.11 -13.81
N ASP A 254 -16.47 -17.00 -14.19
CA ASP A 254 -15.99 -18.09 -13.34
C ASP A 254 -15.25 -17.54 -12.11
N VAL A 255 -14.64 -16.34 -12.25
CA VAL A 255 -14.07 -15.52 -11.17
C VAL A 255 -14.59 -14.09 -11.29
N GLN A 256 -14.74 -13.41 -10.15
CA GLN A 256 -15.31 -12.05 -10.09
C GLN A 256 -14.27 -10.96 -9.82
N VAL A 257 -13.02 -11.29 -9.51
CA VAL A 257 -11.97 -10.32 -9.16
C VAL A 257 -10.66 -10.70 -9.84
N LEU A 258 -10.05 -9.72 -10.53
CA LEU A 258 -8.67 -9.74 -11.01
C LEU A 258 -7.89 -8.59 -10.37
N ARG A 259 -6.74 -8.88 -9.79
CA ARG A 259 -5.79 -7.88 -9.27
C ARG A 259 -4.86 -7.39 -10.38
N SER A 260 -4.12 -6.34 -10.08
CA SER A 260 -2.94 -5.96 -10.87
C SER A 260 -1.98 -7.14 -11.01
N GLY A 261 -1.57 -7.44 -12.25
CA GLY A 261 -0.70 -8.57 -12.60
C GLY A 261 -1.42 -9.90 -12.81
N ASP A 262 -2.72 -10.02 -12.53
CA ASP A 262 -3.47 -11.24 -12.82
C ASP A 262 -3.79 -11.40 -14.33
N ALA A 263 -3.85 -10.29 -15.07
CA ALA A 263 -4.01 -10.28 -16.52
C ALA A 263 -2.96 -9.38 -17.18
N ASP A 264 -2.64 -9.67 -18.44
CA ASP A 264 -1.74 -8.82 -19.22
C ASP A 264 -2.38 -7.45 -19.50
N SER A 265 -1.56 -6.41 -19.67
CA SER A 265 -2.04 -5.04 -19.86
C SER A 265 -2.98 -4.87 -21.05
N VAL A 266 -2.82 -5.68 -22.10
CA VAL A 266 -3.72 -5.73 -23.27
C VAL A 266 -5.10 -6.24 -22.85
N ASP A 267 -5.14 -7.33 -22.07
CA ASP A 267 -6.39 -7.89 -21.55
C ASP A 267 -7.05 -6.95 -20.54
N VAL A 268 -6.28 -6.31 -19.64
CA VAL A 268 -6.81 -5.27 -18.74
C VAL A 268 -7.56 -4.19 -19.52
N ARG A 269 -6.98 -3.71 -20.64
CA ARG A 269 -7.62 -2.70 -21.50
C ARG A 269 -8.92 -3.21 -22.13
N ARG A 270 -8.93 -4.45 -22.58
CA ARG A 270 -10.10 -5.10 -23.19
C ARG A 270 -11.18 -5.37 -22.15
N LEU A 271 -10.83 -5.96 -21.02
CA LEU A 271 -11.78 -6.37 -19.98
C LEU A 271 -12.45 -5.18 -19.30
N LYS A 272 -11.73 -4.08 -19.05
CA LYS A 272 -12.34 -2.88 -18.43
C LYS A 272 -13.39 -2.19 -19.30
N ALA A 273 -13.45 -2.51 -20.60
CA ALA A 273 -14.46 -2.00 -21.52
C ALA A 273 -15.76 -2.80 -21.51
N LEU A 274 -15.80 -3.95 -20.83
CA LEU A 274 -17.00 -4.78 -20.73
C LEU A 274 -18.05 -4.11 -19.83
N PRO A 275 -19.36 -4.16 -20.19
CA PRO A 275 -20.41 -3.45 -19.48
C PRO A 275 -20.70 -3.95 -18.06
N ASN A 276 -20.30 -5.18 -17.76
CA ASN A 276 -20.48 -5.84 -16.45
C ASN A 276 -19.22 -5.79 -15.58
N VAL A 277 -18.21 -5.00 -15.95
CA VAL A 277 -16.93 -4.90 -15.25
C VAL A 277 -16.76 -3.52 -14.63
N GLN A 278 -16.41 -3.50 -13.37
CA GLN A 278 -15.92 -2.33 -12.65
C GLN A 278 -14.39 -2.30 -12.72
N TYR A 279 -13.84 -1.09 -12.77
CA TYR A 279 -12.40 -0.83 -12.77
C TYR A 279 -12.05 0.21 -11.72
N THR A 280 -11.03 -0.04 -10.93
CA THR A 280 -10.49 0.94 -9.99
C THR A 280 -8.98 0.81 -9.86
N THR A 281 -8.32 1.92 -9.55
CA THR A 281 -6.91 1.98 -9.12
C THR A 281 -6.78 2.36 -7.64
N SER A 282 -7.91 2.51 -6.93
CA SER A 282 -7.96 2.77 -5.48
C SER A 282 -7.58 1.53 -4.66
N GLY A 283 -7.30 1.74 -3.35
CA GLY A 283 -6.91 0.69 -2.42
C GLY A 283 -5.40 0.46 -2.37
N TRP A 284 -4.63 1.39 -2.90
CA TRP A 284 -3.17 1.38 -2.86
C TRP A 284 -2.60 2.61 -2.15
N GLU A 285 -3.44 3.40 -1.51
CA GLU A 285 -3.08 4.68 -0.88
C GLU A 285 -2.02 4.47 0.22
N MET A 286 -2.14 3.41 1.03
CA MET A 286 -1.13 3.05 2.03
C MET A 286 0.21 2.70 1.37
N PHE A 287 0.19 2.05 0.22
CA PHE A 287 1.41 1.59 -0.45
C PHE A 287 1.98 2.64 -1.40
N SER A 288 1.16 3.35 -2.17
CA SER A 288 1.54 4.36 -3.17
C SER A 288 2.85 4.00 -3.90
N PRO A 289 2.91 2.85 -4.59
CA PRO A 289 4.16 2.30 -5.08
C PRO A 289 4.77 3.17 -6.17
N GLN A 290 6.11 3.31 -6.15
CA GLN A 290 6.85 4.13 -7.08
C GLN A 290 8.04 3.40 -7.67
N ALA A 291 8.14 3.40 -8.99
CA ALA A 291 9.25 2.86 -9.75
C ALA A 291 10.43 3.84 -9.79
N TYR A 292 11.63 3.31 -9.65
CA TYR A 292 12.86 4.07 -9.71
C TYR A 292 14.01 3.27 -10.33
N MET A 293 15.01 3.99 -10.79
CA MET A 293 16.27 3.47 -11.32
C MET A 293 17.35 3.67 -10.29
N GLN A 294 18.05 2.61 -9.91
CA GLN A 294 19.24 2.67 -9.06
C GLN A 294 20.50 2.77 -9.93
N MET A 295 21.31 3.77 -9.68
CA MET A 295 22.62 3.97 -10.27
C MET A 295 23.67 3.81 -9.17
N ASN A 296 24.60 2.89 -9.31
CA ASN A 296 25.61 2.61 -8.26
C ASN A 296 26.62 3.76 -8.15
N GLN A 297 26.42 4.59 -7.13
CA GLN A 297 27.18 5.82 -6.92
C GLN A 297 28.59 5.60 -6.32
N ARG A 298 29.00 4.33 -6.12
CA ARG A 298 30.31 3.99 -5.55
C ARG A 298 31.42 3.92 -6.61
N LYS A 299 31.04 3.96 -7.88
CA LYS A 299 31.98 3.77 -9.01
C LYS A 299 31.60 4.59 -10.24
N PRO A 300 32.57 4.92 -11.11
CA PRO A 300 32.26 5.53 -12.39
C PRO A 300 31.30 4.67 -13.25
N PRO A 301 30.46 5.31 -14.08
CA PRO A 301 30.35 6.75 -14.24
C PRO A 301 29.35 7.42 -13.29
N PHE A 302 28.68 6.64 -12.42
CA PHE A 302 27.55 7.10 -11.61
C PHE A 302 27.95 7.75 -10.27
N ASP A 303 29.24 7.77 -9.90
CA ASP A 303 29.77 8.61 -8.83
C ASP A 303 29.65 10.11 -9.15
N ASN A 304 29.62 10.47 -10.44
CA ASN A 304 29.47 11.86 -10.91
C ASN A 304 27.98 12.24 -11.03
N VAL A 305 27.56 13.28 -10.32
CA VAL A 305 26.17 13.77 -10.32
C VAL A 305 25.72 14.31 -11.69
N LEU A 306 26.62 14.92 -12.47
CA LEU A 306 26.27 15.41 -13.80
C LEU A 306 25.94 14.26 -14.75
N VAL A 307 26.64 13.13 -14.63
CA VAL A 307 26.30 11.91 -15.38
C VAL A 307 24.93 11.37 -14.97
N ARG A 308 24.62 11.32 -13.66
CA ARG A 308 23.29 10.90 -13.22
C ARG A 308 22.17 11.81 -13.71
N ARG A 309 22.40 13.13 -13.70
CA ARG A 309 21.48 14.12 -14.31
C ARG A 309 21.32 13.91 -15.81
N ALA A 310 22.40 13.61 -16.53
CA ALA A 310 22.35 13.30 -17.95
C ALA A 310 21.52 12.05 -18.25
N VAL A 311 21.64 11.00 -17.43
CA VAL A 311 20.80 9.81 -17.53
C VAL A 311 19.32 10.19 -17.43
N MET A 312 18.95 11.00 -16.43
CA MET A 312 17.54 11.39 -16.25
C MET A 312 17.03 12.29 -17.38
N ALA A 313 17.89 13.14 -17.95
CA ALA A 313 17.54 13.95 -19.12
C ALA A 313 17.41 13.11 -20.41
N ALA A 314 18.04 11.94 -20.49
CA ALA A 314 17.96 11.05 -21.64
C ALA A 314 16.71 10.16 -21.65
N ILE A 315 15.99 10.02 -20.53
CA ILE A 315 14.82 9.14 -20.39
C ILE A 315 13.52 9.93 -20.54
N ASN A 316 12.74 9.64 -21.59
CA ASN A 316 11.38 10.15 -21.72
C ASN A 316 10.42 9.33 -20.84
N ARG A 317 10.23 9.77 -19.60
CA ARG A 317 9.41 9.06 -18.61
C ARG A 317 7.93 9.04 -18.97
N LYS A 318 7.44 10.06 -19.71
CA LYS A 318 6.08 10.04 -20.24
C LYS A 318 5.91 8.91 -21.26
N PHE A 319 6.88 8.73 -22.16
CA PHE A 319 6.87 7.61 -23.09
C PHE A 319 6.88 6.25 -22.36
N VAL A 320 7.66 6.14 -21.28
CA VAL A 320 7.71 4.93 -20.44
C VAL A 320 6.32 4.61 -19.90
N VAL A 321 5.64 5.57 -19.29
CA VAL A 321 4.29 5.39 -18.75
C VAL A 321 3.29 5.02 -19.86
N ASP A 322 3.23 5.83 -20.93
CA ASP A 322 2.17 5.71 -21.93
C ASP A 322 2.32 4.44 -22.80
N ASN A 323 3.56 4.06 -23.14
CA ASN A 323 3.82 3.03 -24.15
C ASN A 323 4.37 1.73 -23.58
N ILE A 324 5.17 1.76 -22.51
CA ILE A 324 5.73 0.56 -21.92
C ILE A 324 4.79 0.02 -20.84
N PHE A 325 4.28 0.91 -19.97
CA PHE A 325 3.34 0.56 -18.89
C PHE A 325 1.87 0.81 -19.23
N PHE A 326 1.56 1.08 -20.51
CA PHE A 326 0.19 1.16 -21.06
C PHE A 326 -0.72 2.19 -20.38
N GLY A 327 -0.14 3.29 -19.87
CA GLY A 327 -0.86 4.32 -19.13
C GLY A 327 -1.17 3.95 -17.68
N LEU A 328 -0.60 2.86 -17.15
CA LEU A 328 -0.77 2.43 -15.76
C LEU A 328 0.28 3.10 -14.86
N GLY A 329 0.21 4.41 -14.76
CA GLY A 329 1.09 5.18 -13.91
C GLY A 329 1.08 6.67 -14.18
N LYS A 330 1.79 7.40 -13.33
CA LYS A 330 1.98 8.85 -13.40
C LYS A 330 3.47 9.17 -13.26
N VAL A 331 4.01 10.06 -14.09
CA VAL A 331 5.43 10.44 -13.99
C VAL A 331 5.75 10.98 -12.60
N ALA A 332 6.73 10.38 -11.94
CA ALA A 332 7.18 10.80 -10.60
C ALA A 332 8.01 12.10 -10.67
N THR A 333 7.87 12.97 -9.69
CA THR A 333 8.66 14.21 -9.58
C THR A 333 9.82 14.09 -8.61
N GLY A 334 9.71 13.19 -7.62
CA GLY A 334 10.71 13.02 -6.57
C GLY A 334 10.56 11.68 -5.83
N PRO A 335 11.16 11.56 -4.66
CA PRO A 335 11.18 10.31 -3.88
C PRO A 335 9.83 9.96 -3.22
N ILE A 336 8.94 10.95 -3.03
CA ILE A 336 7.63 10.78 -2.39
C ILE A 336 6.56 10.81 -3.48
N SER A 337 5.71 9.77 -3.52
CA SER A 337 4.60 9.67 -4.47
C SER A 337 3.50 10.68 -4.14
N SER A 338 2.80 11.18 -5.17
CA SER A 338 1.76 12.22 -5.03
C SER A 338 0.56 11.79 -4.18
N GLY A 339 0.34 10.49 -3.96
CA GLY A 339 -0.67 9.96 -3.04
C GLY A 339 -0.19 9.79 -1.60
N THR A 340 1.06 10.16 -1.29
CA THR A 340 1.64 10.02 0.05
C THR A 340 1.65 11.38 0.76
N PRO A 341 1.34 11.44 2.06
CA PRO A 341 1.51 12.66 2.86
C PRO A 341 2.90 13.26 2.69
N PHE A 342 2.98 14.58 2.77
CA PHE A 342 4.21 15.38 2.63
C PHE A 342 4.82 15.41 1.22
N TYR A 343 4.09 15.00 0.19
CA TYR A 343 4.49 15.22 -1.19
C TYR A 343 4.63 16.73 -1.49
N ASP A 344 5.75 17.13 -2.10
CA ASP A 344 5.97 18.51 -2.54
C ASP A 344 5.73 18.64 -4.07
N ALA A 345 4.57 19.18 -4.43
CA ALA A 345 4.20 19.43 -5.83
C ALA A 345 5.07 20.50 -6.52
N LYS A 346 5.89 21.25 -5.77
CA LYS A 346 6.79 22.30 -6.30
C LYS A 346 8.13 21.74 -6.77
N VAL A 347 8.45 20.49 -6.42
CA VAL A 347 9.66 19.83 -6.92
C VAL A 347 9.54 19.66 -8.43
N PRO A 348 10.41 20.29 -9.23
CA PRO A 348 10.32 20.18 -10.68
C PRO A 348 10.70 18.78 -11.15
N PRO A 349 9.91 18.17 -12.04
CA PRO A 349 10.28 16.88 -12.61
C PRO A 349 11.52 17.02 -13.50
N TYR A 350 12.32 15.96 -13.59
CA TYR A 350 13.38 15.91 -14.59
C TYR A 350 12.81 16.14 -15.99
N GLN A 351 13.47 16.94 -16.79
CA GLN A 351 13.06 17.23 -18.16
C GLN A 351 13.74 16.27 -19.13
N TYR A 352 12.99 15.75 -20.10
CA TYR A 352 13.56 15.00 -21.22
C TYR A 352 14.17 15.95 -22.21
N ASP A 353 15.50 15.93 -22.35
CA ASP A 353 16.25 16.75 -23.28
C ASP A 353 17.60 16.09 -23.62
N LEU A 354 17.68 15.46 -24.79
CA LEU A 354 18.92 14.81 -25.26
C LEU A 354 20.09 15.79 -25.49
N LYS A 355 19.78 17.04 -25.80
CA LYS A 355 20.82 18.06 -25.98
C LYS A 355 21.42 18.44 -24.63
N ALA A 356 20.57 18.67 -23.63
CA ALA A 356 21.02 18.93 -22.27
C ALA A 356 21.78 17.71 -21.69
N ALA A 357 21.30 16.47 -21.95
CA ALA A 357 22.00 15.26 -21.53
C ALA A 357 23.45 15.20 -22.06
N ARG A 358 23.65 15.45 -23.37
CA ARG A 358 24.99 15.49 -23.97
C ARG A 358 25.85 16.62 -23.41
N ALA A 359 25.27 17.78 -23.13
CA ALA A 359 25.97 18.89 -22.51
C ALA A 359 26.49 18.54 -21.10
N LEU A 360 25.66 17.93 -20.28
CA LEU A 360 26.00 17.45 -18.94
C LEU A 360 27.11 16.38 -18.96
N ILE A 361 27.08 15.45 -19.93
CA ILE A 361 28.14 14.46 -20.10
C ILE A 361 29.46 15.16 -20.44
N LYS A 362 29.44 16.10 -21.38
CA LYS A 362 30.62 16.89 -21.74
C LYS A 362 31.16 17.66 -20.53
N GLU A 363 30.31 18.33 -19.78
CA GLU A 363 30.67 19.09 -18.57
C GLU A 363 31.25 18.18 -17.48
N SER A 364 30.74 16.94 -17.34
CA SER A 364 31.25 15.98 -16.37
C SER A 364 32.70 15.56 -16.56
N GLY A 365 33.22 15.72 -17.77
CA GLY A 365 34.58 15.28 -18.15
C GLY A 365 34.74 13.75 -18.20
N VAL A 366 33.67 12.97 -18.03
CA VAL A 366 33.74 11.51 -18.04
C VAL A 366 33.81 10.98 -19.46
N ASP A 367 34.80 10.14 -19.74
CA ASP A 367 34.92 9.42 -21.01
C ASP A 367 34.06 8.13 -20.99
N LEU A 368 32.85 8.24 -21.49
CA LEU A 368 31.90 7.10 -21.53
C LEU A 368 32.38 5.94 -22.43
N SER A 369 33.36 6.17 -23.31
CA SER A 369 33.92 5.09 -24.13
C SER A 369 34.74 4.09 -23.31
N LYS A 370 35.29 4.56 -22.19
CA LYS A 370 36.09 3.76 -21.24
C LYS A 370 35.31 3.23 -20.06
N THR A 371 34.04 3.66 -19.91
CA THR A 371 33.17 3.27 -18.80
C THR A 371 31.85 2.64 -19.34
N PRO A 372 31.91 1.46 -20.00
CA PRO A 372 30.73 0.76 -20.39
C PRO A 372 29.91 0.41 -19.12
N ILE A 373 28.59 0.47 -19.23
CA ILE A 373 27.67 0.17 -18.12
C ILE A 373 26.82 -1.04 -18.44
N LYS A 374 26.41 -1.74 -17.39
CA LYS A 374 25.52 -2.88 -17.45
C LYS A 374 24.21 -2.58 -16.74
N ILE A 375 23.11 -2.84 -17.42
CA ILE A 375 21.78 -2.81 -16.85
C ILE A 375 21.45 -4.20 -16.35
N LEU A 376 21.43 -4.39 -15.03
CA LEU A 376 20.94 -5.62 -14.43
C LEU A 376 19.41 -5.66 -14.53
N SER A 377 18.86 -6.61 -15.30
CA SER A 377 17.43 -6.75 -15.54
C SER A 377 16.65 -6.94 -14.25
N TYR A 378 15.54 -6.23 -14.09
CA TYR A 378 14.64 -6.40 -12.95
C TYR A 378 13.61 -7.49 -13.26
N PRO A 379 13.64 -8.64 -12.57
CA PRO A 379 12.86 -9.83 -12.94
C PRO A 379 11.39 -9.76 -12.49
N TYR A 380 10.68 -8.74 -12.94
CA TYR A 380 9.29 -8.47 -12.55
C TYR A 380 8.33 -8.43 -13.74
N GLY A 381 8.65 -9.20 -14.79
CA GLY A 381 7.83 -9.37 -15.98
C GLY A 381 8.26 -8.52 -17.18
N ALA A 382 7.70 -8.86 -18.34
CA ALA A 382 8.11 -8.34 -19.65
C ALA A 382 8.09 -6.80 -19.81
N VAL A 383 7.27 -6.09 -19.04
CA VAL A 383 7.25 -4.62 -19.07
C VAL A 383 8.56 -4.02 -18.53
N TRP A 384 9.18 -4.68 -17.56
CA TRP A 384 10.46 -4.27 -17.00
C TRP A 384 11.62 -4.60 -17.94
N ASP A 385 11.55 -5.72 -18.69
CA ASP A 385 12.53 -6.02 -19.73
C ASP A 385 12.48 -4.98 -20.85
N ARG A 386 11.28 -4.55 -21.26
CA ARG A 386 11.08 -3.45 -22.23
C ARG A 386 11.60 -2.12 -21.69
N LEU A 387 11.45 -1.84 -20.40
CA LEU A 387 12.04 -0.65 -19.78
C LEU A 387 13.55 -0.68 -19.82
N GLY A 388 14.17 -1.84 -19.56
CA GLY A 388 15.61 -2.06 -19.66
C GLY A 388 16.11 -1.77 -21.08
N GLU A 389 15.48 -2.34 -22.08
CA GLU A 389 15.83 -2.16 -23.50
C GLU A 389 15.63 -0.71 -23.97
N TYR A 390 14.52 -0.07 -23.60
CA TYR A 390 14.29 1.35 -23.87
C TYR A 390 15.36 2.23 -23.22
N THR A 391 15.74 1.92 -21.97
CA THR A 391 16.79 2.67 -21.26
C THR A 391 18.13 2.52 -21.96
N ARG A 392 18.51 1.30 -22.37
CA ARG A 392 19.71 1.05 -23.16
C ARG A 392 19.76 1.95 -24.40
N GLN A 393 18.71 1.90 -25.22
CA GLN A 393 18.62 2.69 -26.46
C GLN A 393 18.70 4.20 -26.19
N SER A 394 18.05 4.67 -25.13
CA SER A 394 18.04 6.08 -24.76
C SER A 394 19.43 6.56 -24.32
N LEU A 395 20.15 5.75 -23.57
CA LEU A 395 21.51 6.08 -23.10
C LEU A 395 22.53 6.00 -24.22
N GLU A 396 22.40 5.06 -25.15
CA GLU A 396 23.27 4.99 -26.34
C GLU A 396 23.16 6.24 -27.22
N GLN A 397 21.98 6.86 -27.34
CA GLN A 397 21.78 8.13 -28.05
C GLN A 397 22.62 9.30 -27.50
N VAL A 398 23.02 9.23 -26.24
CA VAL A 398 23.80 10.26 -25.57
C VAL A 398 25.23 9.83 -25.29
N GLY A 399 25.69 8.69 -25.85
CA GLY A 399 27.09 8.28 -25.90
C GLY A 399 27.52 7.20 -24.91
N PHE A 400 26.59 6.63 -24.13
CA PHE A 400 26.92 5.46 -23.30
C PHE A 400 27.13 4.21 -24.16
N LYS A 401 27.95 3.30 -23.67
CA LYS A 401 28.00 1.89 -24.10
C LYS A 401 27.25 1.06 -23.08
N VAL A 402 26.19 0.38 -23.49
CA VAL A 402 25.25 -0.27 -22.54
C VAL A 402 25.05 -1.73 -22.92
N GLU A 403 25.22 -2.62 -21.95
CA GLU A 403 24.86 -4.05 -22.02
C GLU A 403 23.70 -4.35 -21.07
N ILE A 404 22.83 -5.28 -21.44
CA ILE A 404 21.78 -5.79 -20.55
C ILE A 404 22.23 -7.15 -20.02
N GLU A 405 22.23 -7.30 -18.69
CA GLU A 405 22.49 -8.56 -18.01
C GLU A 405 21.17 -9.15 -17.46
N PRO A 406 20.66 -10.24 -18.04
CA PRO A 406 19.48 -10.93 -17.54
C PRO A 406 19.75 -11.49 -16.13
N ALA A 407 18.71 -11.46 -15.29
CA ALA A 407 18.76 -12.06 -13.96
C ALA A 407 17.39 -12.64 -13.55
N ASP A 408 17.38 -13.75 -12.85
CA ASP A 408 16.23 -14.19 -12.08
C ASP A 408 16.11 -13.43 -10.75
N ALA A 409 15.01 -13.63 -10.01
CA ALA A 409 14.75 -12.90 -8.78
C ALA A 409 15.79 -13.14 -7.68
N GLY A 410 16.31 -14.36 -7.57
CA GLY A 410 17.35 -14.71 -6.60
C GLY A 410 18.69 -14.07 -6.94
N THR A 411 19.11 -14.17 -8.20
CA THR A 411 20.33 -13.56 -8.74
C THR A 411 20.29 -12.04 -8.62
N TRP A 412 19.16 -11.41 -9.03
CA TRP A 412 18.99 -9.98 -8.90
C TRP A 412 19.10 -9.53 -7.44
N SER A 413 18.36 -10.18 -6.53
CA SER A 413 18.36 -9.82 -5.11
C SER A 413 19.77 -9.96 -4.49
N LYS A 414 20.49 -11.04 -4.82
CA LYS A 414 21.85 -11.26 -4.35
C LYS A 414 22.80 -10.18 -4.88
N ARG A 415 22.82 -9.93 -6.19
CA ARG A 415 23.72 -8.96 -6.80
C ARG A 415 23.48 -7.55 -6.28
N VAL A 416 22.21 -7.13 -6.20
CA VAL A 416 21.85 -5.79 -5.65
C VAL A 416 22.27 -5.67 -4.20
N SER A 417 22.03 -6.70 -3.37
CA SER A 417 22.43 -6.69 -1.96
C SER A 417 23.95 -6.74 -1.74
N ASP A 418 24.70 -7.31 -2.69
CA ASP A 418 26.17 -7.31 -2.71
C ASP A 418 26.77 -6.05 -3.34
N PHE A 419 25.91 -5.13 -3.85
CA PHE A 419 26.29 -3.92 -4.58
C PHE A 419 26.97 -4.19 -5.94
N ASP A 420 26.73 -5.37 -6.51
CA ASP A 420 27.29 -5.83 -7.77
C ASP A 420 26.36 -5.50 -8.94
N PHE A 421 26.23 -4.22 -9.27
CA PHE A 421 25.51 -3.70 -10.42
C PHE A 421 26.04 -2.32 -10.82
N ASP A 422 25.77 -1.87 -12.05
CA ASP A 422 25.98 -0.48 -12.45
C ASP A 422 24.64 0.27 -12.38
N LEU A 423 23.64 -0.24 -13.09
CA LEU A 423 22.29 0.29 -13.13
C LEU A 423 21.28 -0.86 -13.01
N THR A 424 20.21 -0.64 -12.26
CA THR A 424 19.06 -1.56 -12.21
C THR A 424 17.79 -0.81 -11.91
N PHE A 425 16.64 -1.50 -11.97
CA PHE A 425 15.34 -0.95 -11.63
C PHE A 425 14.79 -1.59 -10.37
N SER A 426 13.87 -0.90 -9.73
CA SER A 426 13.09 -1.43 -8.63
C SER A 426 11.85 -0.57 -8.41
N PHE A 427 11.00 -0.96 -7.47
CA PHE A 427 9.95 -0.10 -6.94
C PHE A 427 9.93 -0.18 -5.41
N THR A 428 9.32 0.82 -4.78
CA THR A 428 9.12 0.85 -3.34
C THR A 428 7.71 1.29 -3.00
N SER A 429 7.18 0.79 -1.88
CA SER A 429 5.95 1.26 -1.28
C SER A 429 6.24 2.29 -0.21
N GLN A 430 5.38 3.30 -0.12
CA GLN A 430 5.54 4.47 0.78
C GLN A 430 5.05 4.20 2.20
N TYR A 431 4.15 3.20 2.39
CA TYR A 431 3.53 2.81 3.67
C TYR A 431 2.87 3.96 4.44
N GLY A 432 2.22 4.87 3.69
CA GLY A 432 1.46 6.00 4.22
C GLY A 432 2.29 7.09 4.89
N ASP A 433 3.62 6.91 4.98
CA ASP A 433 4.53 7.92 5.53
C ASP A 433 5.96 7.74 4.98
N PRO A 434 6.63 8.84 4.58
CA PRO A 434 7.99 8.75 4.02
C PRO A 434 9.02 8.11 4.98
N ALA A 435 8.88 8.28 6.28
CA ALA A 435 9.77 7.65 7.26
C ALA A 435 9.61 6.13 7.35
N LEU A 436 8.45 5.57 6.93
CA LEU A 436 8.21 4.13 6.92
C LEU A 436 8.67 3.47 5.63
N GLY A 437 8.43 4.11 4.48
CA GLY A 437 8.64 3.48 3.18
C GLY A 437 9.83 4.00 2.37
N VAL A 438 10.15 5.28 2.52
CA VAL A 438 11.08 5.99 1.62
C VAL A 438 12.47 6.14 2.21
N SER A 439 12.58 6.58 3.47
CA SER A 439 13.85 6.92 4.13
C SER A 439 14.90 5.82 4.04
N ARG A 440 14.46 4.55 4.08
CA ARG A 440 15.36 3.38 4.03
C ARG A 440 16.24 3.33 2.78
N LEU A 441 15.80 3.98 1.69
CA LEU A 441 16.52 3.99 0.41
C LEU A 441 17.64 5.05 0.36
N TYR A 442 17.73 5.95 1.36
CA TYR A 442 18.61 7.11 1.30
C TYR A 442 19.55 7.23 2.50
N LEU A 443 19.14 6.77 3.69
CA LEU A 443 19.94 6.88 4.90
C LEU A 443 21.27 6.11 4.76
N GLU A 444 22.39 6.74 5.10
CA GLU A 444 23.73 6.15 4.99
C GLU A 444 23.86 4.86 5.83
N ARG A 445 23.26 4.84 7.04
CA ARG A 445 23.23 3.64 7.91
C ARG A 445 22.55 2.43 7.27
N ASN A 446 21.78 2.63 6.22
CA ASN A 446 21.10 1.56 5.45
C ASN A 446 21.92 1.07 4.25
N ILE A 447 23.17 1.51 4.12
CA ILE A 447 24.14 0.90 3.19
C ILE A 447 24.62 -0.40 3.81
N VAL A 448 23.80 -1.44 3.72
CA VAL A 448 24.05 -2.75 4.38
C VAL A 448 24.18 -3.83 3.32
N LYS A 449 25.36 -4.45 3.24
CA LYS A 449 25.61 -5.60 2.37
C LYS A 449 24.78 -6.80 2.80
N GLY A 450 24.25 -7.55 1.84
CA GLY A 450 23.38 -8.70 2.12
C GLY A 450 21.90 -8.32 2.33
N SER A 451 21.52 -7.02 2.15
CA SER A 451 20.15 -6.55 2.26
C SER A 451 19.72 -5.86 0.97
N ALA A 452 18.69 -6.36 0.29
CA ALA A 452 18.07 -5.71 -0.85
C ALA A 452 17.01 -4.69 -0.39
N PHE A 453 16.59 -3.80 -1.29
CA PHE A 453 15.55 -2.77 -1.06
C PHE A 453 15.88 -1.75 0.06
N VAL A 454 17.16 -1.45 0.23
CA VAL A 454 17.71 -0.43 1.11
C VAL A 454 18.54 0.55 0.28
N ASN A 455 19.46 1.30 0.87
CA ASN A 455 20.36 2.22 0.15
C ASN A 455 21.43 1.45 -0.65
N ASN A 456 20.99 0.64 -1.61
CA ASN A 456 21.90 -0.20 -2.42
C ASN A 456 22.69 0.62 -3.45
N GLN A 457 22.21 1.77 -3.87
CA GLN A 457 22.92 2.68 -4.77
C GLN A 457 24.10 3.40 -4.12
N GLY A 458 24.16 3.44 -2.78
CA GLY A 458 25.27 4.02 -2.03
C GLY A 458 25.25 5.53 -1.92
N TYR A 459 24.05 6.14 -1.94
CA TYR A 459 23.87 7.57 -1.69
C TYR A 459 24.33 7.95 -0.28
N LYS A 460 25.06 9.05 -0.17
CA LYS A 460 25.57 9.58 1.11
C LYS A 460 25.37 11.09 1.15
N ASN A 461 24.65 11.56 2.14
CA ASN A 461 24.53 12.97 2.47
C ASN A 461 24.10 13.12 3.94
N PRO A 462 25.07 13.39 4.85
CA PRO A 462 24.77 13.49 6.30
C PRO A 462 23.75 14.59 6.64
N ALA A 463 23.66 15.66 5.85
CA ALA A 463 22.67 16.71 6.06
C ALA A 463 21.25 16.19 5.77
N VAL A 464 21.09 15.40 4.72
CA VAL A 464 19.80 14.75 4.38
C VAL A 464 19.45 13.69 5.42
N ASP A 465 20.42 12.92 5.90
CA ASP A 465 20.19 11.95 7.00
C ASP A 465 19.63 12.63 8.26
N ALA A 466 20.22 13.76 8.65
CA ALA A 466 19.77 14.55 9.80
C ALA A 466 18.34 15.09 9.61
N LEU A 467 17.97 15.50 8.38
CA LEU A 467 16.61 15.93 8.05
C LEU A 467 15.61 14.77 8.17
N TRP A 468 15.96 13.56 7.69
CA TRP A 468 15.13 12.36 7.83
C TRP A 468 14.88 12.01 9.29
N ASP A 469 15.92 12.00 10.13
CA ASP A 469 15.81 11.67 11.55
C ASP A 469 14.95 12.70 12.28
N LYS A 470 15.14 13.99 11.98
CA LYS A 470 14.33 15.07 12.53
C LYS A 470 12.86 14.95 12.09
N ALA A 471 12.58 14.68 10.81
CA ALA A 471 11.22 14.54 10.32
C ALA A 471 10.49 13.32 10.93
N ALA A 472 11.20 12.21 11.18
CA ALA A 472 10.63 11.03 11.82
C ALA A 472 10.27 11.26 13.30
N SER A 473 11.01 12.11 14.02
CA SER A 473 10.82 12.39 15.46
C SER A 473 9.96 13.62 15.74
N THR A 474 9.71 14.47 14.75
CA THR A 474 8.88 15.68 14.89
C THR A 474 7.39 15.31 14.88
N THR A 475 6.62 15.79 15.87
CA THR A 475 5.17 15.53 15.99
C THR A 475 4.31 16.48 15.17
N SER A 476 4.77 17.72 14.92
CA SER A 476 4.06 18.71 14.10
C SER A 476 4.09 18.36 12.61
N ASN A 477 2.94 18.15 12.00
CA ASN A 477 2.84 17.90 10.56
C ASN A 477 3.34 19.07 9.70
N GLU A 478 3.18 20.31 10.17
CA GLU A 478 3.67 21.51 9.46
C GLU A 478 5.20 21.55 9.40
N GLU A 479 5.85 21.21 10.51
CA GLU A 479 7.31 21.13 10.56
C GLU A 479 7.81 19.94 9.74
N ARG A 480 7.14 18.79 9.82
CA ARG A 480 7.45 17.62 9.00
C ARG A 480 7.36 17.94 7.51
N GLN A 481 6.32 18.68 7.08
CA GLN A 481 6.18 19.09 5.68
C GLN A 481 7.41 19.89 5.22
N LYS A 482 7.85 20.90 5.99
CA LYS A 482 9.04 21.71 5.64
C LYS A 482 10.31 20.86 5.53
N LEU A 483 10.49 19.90 6.44
CA LEU A 483 11.61 18.99 6.42
C LEU A 483 11.58 18.07 5.18
N TYR A 484 10.42 17.50 4.87
CA TYR A 484 10.26 16.65 3.68
C TYR A 484 10.35 17.44 2.37
N ASP A 485 9.92 18.69 2.32
CA ASP A 485 10.13 19.57 1.16
C ASP A 485 11.63 19.74 0.87
N GLU A 486 12.44 19.99 1.91
CA GLU A 486 13.89 20.12 1.76
C GLU A 486 14.55 18.80 1.34
N ILE A 487 14.16 17.68 1.97
CA ILE A 487 14.64 16.34 1.61
C ILE A 487 14.35 16.06 0.13
N GLN A 488 13.14 16.30 -0.34
CA GLN A 488 12.74 16.04 -1.73
C GLN A 488 13.57 16.89 -2.71
N ARG A 489 13.75 18.17 -2.43
CA ARG A 489 14.57 19.06 -3.27
C ARG A 489 16.01 18.56 -3.36
N GLN A 490 16.62 18.21 -2.22
CA GLN A 490 18.01 17.76 -2.19
C GLN A 490 18.18 16.42 -2.91
N LEU A 491 17.33 15.43 -2.66
CA LEU A 491 17.41 14.12 -3.28
C LEU A 491 17.22 14.17 -4.80
N VAL A 492 16.35 15.07 -5.29
CA VAL A 492 16.16 15.29 -6.73
C VAL A 492 17.37 16.01 -7.33
N ALA A 493 17.93 17.02 -6.67
CA ALA A 493 19.12 17.73 -7.13
C ALA A 493 20.34 16.81 -7.21
N ASP A 494 20.50 15.90 -6.24
CA ASP A 494 21.60 14.93 -6.18
C ASP A 494 21.39 13.73 -7.12
N VAL A 495 20.19 13.57 -7.68
CA VAL A 495 19.76 12.35 -8.38
C VAL A 495 20.14 11.12 -7.54
N ALA A 496 19.68 11.11 -6.28
CA ALA A 496 19.96 10.02 -5.34
C ALA A 496 19.43 8.68 -5.86
N ASN A 497 18.29 8.70 -6.59
CA ASN A 497 17.76 7.67 -7.47
C ASN A 497 17.15 8.35 -8.71
N GLY A 498 17.01 7.62 -9.78
CA GLY A 498 16.25 8.06 -10.95
C GLY A 498 14.76 7.80 -10.75
N TYR A 499 13.99 8.81 -10.36
CA TYR A 499 12.54 8.69 -10.14
C TYR A 499 11.81 8.57 -11.48
N LEU A 500 11.15 7.43 -11.72
CA LEU A 500 10.55 7.12 -13.01
C LEU A 500 9.06 7.46 -13.04
N PHE A 501 8.26 6.69 -12.32
CA PHE A 501 6.81 6.90 -12.28
C PHE A 501 6.19 6.29 -11.02
N GLU A 502 5.05 6.82 -10.62
CA GLU A 502 4.16 6.25 -9.63
C GLU A 502 3.37 5.13 -10.30
N ILE A 503 3.33 3.95 -9.70
CA ILE A 503 2.68 2.77 -10.29
C ILE A 503 1.19 2.80 -9.95
N GLU A 504 0.34 2.70 -10.94
CA GLU A 504 -1.08 2.44 -10.76
C GLU A 504 -1.36 0.95 -10.90
N ASN A 505 -1.99 0.39 -9.87
CA ASN A 505 -2.33 -1.04 -9.82
C ASN A 505 -3.84 -1.21 -10.02
N PRO A 506 -4.29 -1.63 -11.22
CA PRO A 506 -5.70 -1.81 -11.49
C PRO A 506 -6.27 -3.03 -10.77
N THR A 507 -7.53 -2.90 -10.34
CA THR A 507 -8.40 -4.00 -9.95
C THR A 507 -9.61 -4.00 -10.87
N LEU A 508 -9.89 -5.14 -11.50
CA LEU A 508 -11.10 -5.38 -12.27
C LEU A 508 -12.00 -6.33 -11.47
N TYR A 509 -13.27 -6.02 -11.41
CA TYR A 509 -14.22 -6.87 -10.72
C TYR A 509 -15.61 -6.79 -11.33
N SER A 510 -16.41 -7.84 -11.14
CA SER A 510 -17.80 -7.88 -11.60
C SER A 510 -18.60 -6.74 -10.95
N ASN A 511 -19.49 -6.11 -11.70
CA ASN A 511 -20.42 -5.09 -11.18
C ASN A 511 -21.40 -5.65 -10.13
N LYS A 512 -21.47 -6.98 -9.97
CA LYS A 512 -22.21 -7.66 -8.89
C LYS A 512 -21.47 -7.69 -7.56
N VAL A 513 -20.20 -7.32 -7.53
CA VAL A 513 -19.39 -7.27 -6.30
C VAL A 513 -19.39 -5.86 -5.74
N HIS A 514 -19.83 -5.72 -4.51
CA HIS A 514 -19.94 -4.42 -3.86
C HIS A 514 -18.96 -4.31 -2.69
N ASN A 515 -18.54 -3.08 -2.39
CA ASN A 515 -17.66 -2.74 -1.27
C ASN A 515 -16.28 -3.44 -1.29
N LEU A 516 -15.80 -3.84 -2.47
CA LEU A 516 -14.55 -4.59 -2.61
C LEU A 516 -13.30 -3.80 -2.15
N VAL A 517 -13.29 -2.49 -2.39
CA VAL A 517 -12.17 -1.60 -2.05
C VAL A 517 -12.70 -0.45 -1.21
N LYS A 518 -12.47 -0.48 0.11
CA LYS A 518 -12.98 0.51 1.07
C LYS A 518 -11.90 1.12 1.97
N SER A 519 -10.72 0.54 2.02
CA SER A 519 -9.62 0.99 2.85
C SER A 519 -8.37 1.30 2.04
N ALA A 520 -7.41 1.99 2.65
CA ALA A 520 -6.13 2.35 2.05
C ALA A 520 -5.24 1.13 1.67
N ILE A 521 -5.59 -0.07 2.14
CA ILE A 521 -4.91 -1.34 1.80
C ILE A 521 -5.70 -2.21 0.82
N GLY A 522 -6.86 -1.72 0.37
CA GLY A 522 -7.67 -2.29 -0.70
C GLY A 522 -7.93 -3.79 -0.58
N LEU A 523 -7.42 -4.55 -1.55
CA LEU A 523 -7.63 -6.00 -1.57
C LEU A 523 -6.88 -6.76 -0.46
N HIS A 524 -5.99 -6.13 0.29
CA HIS A 524 -5.35 -6.74 1.47
C HIS A 524 -6.24 -6.64 2.72
N ASP A 525 -7.33 -5.88 2.67
CA ASP A 525 -8.29 -5.72 3.77
C ASP A 525 -9.12 -6.99 4.01
N THR A 526 -9.88 -6.98 5.08
CA THR A 526 -10.60 -8.14 5.62
C THR A 526 -11.75 -8.65 4.75
N PHE A 527 -12.34 -7.85 3.85
CA PHE A 527 -13.56 -8.14 3.09
C PHE A 527 -14.83 -8.32 3.95
N ALA A 528 -14.81 -7.86 5.20
CA ALA A 528 -15.98 -7.95 6.08
C ALA A 528 -17.23 -7.27 5.49
N ASP A 529 -17.05 -6.23 4.70
CA ASP A 529 -18.11 -5.42 4.08
C ASP A 529 -18.46 -5.83 2.63
N VAL A 530 -17.77 -6.80 2.07
CA VAL A 530 -18.00 -7.24 0.69
C VAL A 530 -19.28 -8.06 0.61
N TYR A 531 -20.14 -7.74 -0.38
CA TYR A 531 -21.34 -8.52 -0.66
C TYR A 531 -21.58 -8.66 -2.18
N LEU A 532 -22.41 -9.61 -2.55
CA LEU A 532 -22.77 -9.92 -3.93
C LEU A 532 -24.25 -9.61 -4.18
N ASP A 533 -24.57 -9.13 -5.38
CA ASP A 533 -25.95 -9.15 -5.87
C ASP A 533 -26.42 -10.62 -6.04
N LYS A 534 -27.74 -10.86 -5.80
CA LYS A 534 -28.37 -12.16 -6.02
C LYS A 534 -28.55 -12.47 -7.48
#